data_95f34cdbf3c055bee66d877b845cb1e2
#
_entry.id   95f34cdbf3c055bee66d877b845cb1e2
#
_cell.length_a   1.000
_cell.length_b   1.000
_cell.length_c   1.000
_cell.angle_alpha   90.00
_cell.angle_beta   90.00
_cell.angle_gamma   90.00
#
_symmetry.space_group_name_H-M   'P 1'
#
loop_
_entity.id
_entity.type
_entity.pdbx_description
1 polymer ?
#
loop_
_entity_poly.entity_id
_entity_poly.type
_entity_poly.pdbx_seq_one_letter_code
_entity_poly.pdbx_strand_id
1 'polypeptide(L)'
;MNNKRHSTNEQLSLDEINNTIKFDHRSSNKQKFLSFLGPGLLVAVGYMDPGNWITSMQGGAQYGYTLLFVILISSLSAMLLQSMTVRLGIATGMDLAQMTRHYLSRPIAIIFWIIAELAIIATDIAEVIGSAIALNLLFNISLIVGALITVLDVFLLLFIMKYGFRKIEAIVGTLIFTVLFIFIFEVYISSPQLNAVLNGFIPHSEIITNNGILYIALGIIGATIMPHNLYLHSSIVQSRTYSRHNNEEKAQAIKFATIDSNIQLSIAFVVNCLLLVLGASLFFNSNADDLGGFYDLYHALKTEPVLGATMGAIMSTLFAVALLASGQNSTITGTLAGQIVMEGFLRLHIPNWSRRLITRSLAVIPVIVCLIIFKGNAAKIEQLLVFSQVFLSIALPFCLIPLQLATSNKDLMGPFYNKTWVNIISWTLIIILSILNVYLIVQTFQELQG
;
A
#
# COMPACT_ATOMS: atom_id res chain seq x y z
N MET A 1 35.31 19.98 10.10
CA MET A 1 33.86 20.09 9.88
C MET A 1 33.64 20.90 8.63
N ASN A 2 33.47 20.23 7.48
CA ASN A 2 33.40 20.86 6.17
C ASN A 2 31.93 21.23 5.87
N ASN A 3 31.63 22.50 5.90
CA ASN A 3 30.41 23.12 5.40
C ASN A 3 30.36 22.97 3.87
N LYS A 4 29.95 21.80 3.36
CA LYS A 4 29.56 21.67 1.95
C LYS A 4 28.18 22.28 1.80
N ARG A 5 28.11 23.53 1.32
CA ARG A 5 26.92 24.17 0.78
C ARG A 5 26.27 23.19 -0.19
N HIS A 6 25.00 22.82 0.06
CA HIS A 6 24.22 22.01 -0.83
C HIS A 6 24.24 22.61 -2.24
N SER A 7 24.83 21.90 -3.17
CA SER A 7 24.72 22.25 -4.58
C SER A 7 23.31 21.92 -5.03
N THR A 8 22.57 22.91 -5.49
CA THR A 8 21.19 22.89 -5.98
C THR A 8 21.02 22.11 -7.31
N ASN A 9 21.94 21.20 -7.64
CA ASN A 9 21.96 20.42 -8.88
C ASN A 9 21.81 18.90 -8.67
N GLU A 10 21.19 18.43 -7.58
CA GLU A 10 20.73 17.04 -7.57
C GLU A 10 19.45 16.94 -8.40
N GLN A 11 19.49 16.15 -9.47
CA GLN A 11 18.31 15.84 -10.27
C GLN A 11 17.26 15.23 -9.35
N LEU A 12 16.04 15.79 -9.39
CA LEU A 12 14.91 15.31 -8.60
C LEU A 12 14.44 13.98 -9.19
N SER A 13 14.05 13.04 -8.34
CA SER A 13 13.34 11.86 -8.80
C SER A 13 12.00 12.30 -9.43
N LEU A 14 11.61 11.69 -10.53
CA LEU A 14 10.41 12.06 -11.29
C LEU A 14 10.40 13.52 -11.77
N ASP A 15 11.50 14.00 -12.32
CA ASP A 15 11.59 15.39 -12.86
C ASP A 15 10.44 15.75 -13.81
N GLU A 16 9.90 14.77 -14.55
CA GLU A 16 8.78 14.94 -15.46
C GLU A 16 7.46 15.34 -14.77
N ILE A 17 7.31 15.04 -13.48
CA ILE A 17 6.07 15.29 -12.72
C ILE A 17 6.24 16.50 -11.80
N ASN A 18 7.47 16.81 -11.39
CA ASN A 18 7.76 17.88 -10.44
C ASN A 18 7.34 19.26 -10.99
N ASN A 19 6.69 20.06 -10.13
CA ASN A 19 6.20 21.40 -10.45
C ASN A 19 5.24 21.48 -11.65
N THR A 20 4.58 20.39 -12.03
CA THR A 20 3.64 20.37 -13.18
C THR A 20 2.27 20.94 -12.83
N ILE A 21 1.87 20.93 -11.56
CA ILE A 21 0.57 21.41 -11.10
C ILE A 21 0.72 22.77 -10.43
N LYS A 22 0.21 23.82 -11.09
CA LYS A 22 0.28 25.20 -10.60
C LYS A 22 -0.58 25.39 -9.36
N PHE A 23 0.00 26.03 -8.35
CA PHE A 23 -0.66 26.47 -7.13
C PHE A 23 -0.80 28.02 -7.19
N ASP A 24 -2.03 28.52 -7.21
CA ASP A 24 -2.27 29.96 -7.17
C ASP A 24 -2.46 30.46 -5.74
N HIS A 25 -1.49 31.22 -5.25
CA HIS A 25 -1.48 31.78 -3.89
C HIS A 25 -2.60 32.77 -3.63
N ARG A 26 -3.21 33.36 -4.68
CA ARG A 26 -4.30 34.33 -4.57
C ARG A 26 -5.69 33.67 -4.53
N SER A 27 -5.77 32.38 -4.80
CA SER A 27 -7.02 31.65 -4.81
C SER A 27 -7.59 31.41 -3.39
N SER A 28 -8.88 31.10 -3.31
CA SER A 28 -9.53 30.76 -2.04
C SER A 28 -8.94 29.48 -1.42
N ASN A 29 -9.05 29.30 -0.10
CA ASN A 29 -8.56 28.09 0.59
C ASN A 29 -9.17 26.81 0.01
N LYS A 30 -10.42 26.85 -0.47
CA LYS A 30 -11.06 25.71 -1.14
C LYS A 30 -10.39 25.37 -2.47
N GLN A 31 -10.09 26.36 -3.29
CA GLN A 31 -9.39 26.16 -4.58
C GLN A 31 -7.94 25.70 -4.35
N LYS A 32 -7.27 26.25 -3.33
CA LYS A 32 -5.95 25.80 -2.91
C LYS A 32 -5.97 24.32 -2.53
N PHE A 33 -6.91 23.92 -1.67
CA PHE A 33 -7.06 22.52 -1.28
C PHE A 33 -7.32 21.61 -2.49
N LEU A 34 -8.23 22.00 -3.39
CA LEU A 34 -8.52 21.24 -4.61
C LEU A 34 -7.30 21.08 -5.55
N SER A 35 -6.36 22.04 -5.55
CA SER A 35 -5.11 21.91 -6.32
C SER A 35 -4.12 20.91 -5.68
N PHE A 36 -4.20 20.72 -4.35
CA PHE A 36 -3.40 19.70 -3.64
C PHE A 36 -4.05 18.33 -3.61
N LEU A 37 -5.33 18.20 -3.95
CA LEU A 37 -6.00 16.90 -4.07
C LEU A 37 -5.35 16.06 -5.18
N GLY A 38 -4.90 14.86 -4.84
CA GLY A 38 -4.38 13.90 -5.80
C GLY A 38 -3.21 13.05 -5.33
N PRO A 39 -2.11 13.59 -4.77
CA PRO A 39 -1.04 12.76 -4.23
C PRO A 39 -1.55 11.76 -3.20
N GLY A 40 -2.44 12.19 -2.30
CA GLY A 40 -3.08 11.31 -1.34
C GLY A 40 -3.91 10.20 -2.00
N LEU A 41 -4.60 10.48 -3.12
CA LEU A 41 -5.32 9.46 -3.88
C LEU A 41 -4.40 8.35 -4.39
N LEU A 42 -3.28 8.73 -5.02
CA LEU A 42 -2.31 7.76 -5.51
C LEU A 42 -1.71 6.92 -4.37
N VAL A 43 -1.43 7.55 -3.24
CA VAL A 43 -0.96 6.83 -2.05
C VAL A 43 -2.03 5.87 -1.53
N ALA A 44 -3.30 6.32 -1.41
CA ALA A 44 -4.39 5.51 -0.89
C ALA A 44 -4.69 4.25 -1.71
N VAL A 45 -4.41 4.27 -3.02
CA VAL A 45 -4.54 3.10 -3.89
C VAL A 45 -3.73 1.92 -3.40
N GLY A 46 -2.48 2.16 -3.00
CA GLY A 46 -1.65 1.11 -2.45
C GLY A 46 -2.26 0.48 -1.20
N TYR A 47 -3.02 1.24 -0.42
CA TYR A 47 -3.71 0.73 0.79
C TYR A 47 -5.00 -0.08 0.49
N MET A 48 -5.31 -0.27 -0.77
CA MET A 48 -6.48 -1.03 -1.25
C MET A 48 -6.08 -2.01 -2.35
N ASP A 49 -4.85 -2.49 -2.34
CA ASP A 49 -4.32 -3.49 -3.27
C ASP A 49 -4.85 -4.91 -2.95
N PRO A 50 -4.69 -5.88 -3.85
CA PRO A 50 -5.09 -7.26 -3.59
C PRO A 50 -4.46 -7.87 -2.34
N GLY A 51 -3.27 -7.41 -1.92
CA GLY A 51 -2.61 -7.83 -0.68
C GLY A 51 -3.36 -7.40 0.57
N ASN A 52 -3.82 -6.16 0.63
CA ASN A 52 -4.70 -5.68 1.70
C ASN A 52 -6.02 -6.44 1.73
N TRP A 53 -6.57 -6.75 0.56
CA TRP A 53 -7.84 -7.46 0.48
C TRP A 53 -7.75 -8.84 1.08
N ILE A 54 -6.79 -9.65 0.65
CA ILE A 54 -6.65 -11.03 1.13
C ILE A 54 -6.33 -11.10 2.61
N THR A 55 -5.43 -10.24 3.12
CA THR A 55 -5.07 -10.24 4.54
C THR A 55 -6.24 -9.83 5.43
N SER A 56 -7.03 -8.85 5.01
CA SER A 56 -8.23 -8.42 5.74
C SER A 56 -9.32 -9.49 5.69
N MET A 57 -9.61 -10.08 4.52
CA MET A 57 -10.62 -11.11 4.34
C MET A 57 -10.28 -12.39 5.11
N GLN A 58 -9.06 -12.92 4.96
CA GLN A 58 -8.62 -14.11 5.71
C GLN A 58 -8.53 -13.84 7.20
N GLY A 59 -8.12 -12.63 7.59
CA GLY A 59 -8.15 -12.21 8.99
C GLY A 59 -9.56 -12.28 9.58
N GLY A 60 -10.55 -11.81 8.85
CA GLY A 60 -11.97 -11.89 9.21
C GLY A 60 -12.48 -13.33 9.24
N ALA A 61 -12.22 -14.09 8.19
CA ALA A 61 -12.68 -15.47 8.05
C ALA A 61 -12.16 -16.39 9.15
N GLN A 62 -10.88 -16.27 9.49
CA GLN A 62 -10.21 -17.16 10.45
C GLN A 62 -10.36 -16.71 11.90
N TYR A 63 -10.38 -15.39 12.16
CA TYR A 63 -10.31 -14.83 13.51
C TYR A 63 -11.45 -13.86 13.87
N GLY A 64 -12.50 -13.86 13.05
CA GLY A 64 -13.65 -12.98 13.26
C GLY A 64 -13.25 -11.50 13.21
N TYR A 65 -13.78 -10.71 14.14
CA TYR A 65 -13.55 -9.25 14.14
C TYR A 65 -12.28 -8.83 14.89
N THR A 66 -11.52 -9.75 15.48
CA THR A 66 -10.37 -9.47 16.39
C THR A 66 -9.31 -8.56 15.75
N LEU A 67 -9.08 -8.68 14.44
CA LEU A 67 -8.06 -7.91 13.74
C LEU A 67 -8.50 -6.51 13.26
N LEU A 68 -9.75 -6.08 13.55
CA LEU A 68 -10.18 -4.69 13.33
C LEU A 68 -9.32 -3.70 14.12
N PHE A 69 -8.90 -4.08 15.34
CA PHE A 69 -7.96 -3.28 16.12
C PHE A 69 -6.63 -3.08 15.40
N VAL A 70 -6.10 -4.13 14.75
CA VAL A 70 -4.85 -4.05 13.98
C VAL A 70 -5.02 -3.13 12.77
N ILE A 71 -6.14 -3.23 12.03
CA ILE A 71 -6.45 -2.32 10.91
C ILE A 71 -6.50 -0.87 11.40
N LEU A 72 -7.13 -0.60 12.56
CA LEU A 72 -7.22 0.74 13.13
C LEU A 72 -5.82 1.30 13.45
N ILE A 73 -5.02 0.56 14.22
CA ILE A 73 -3.69 1.02 14.66
C ILE A 73 -2.74 1.16 13.46
N SER A 74 -2.75 0.23 12.51
CA SER A 74 -1.91 0.34 11.32
C SER A 74 -2.31 1.53 10.43
N SER A 75 -3.62 1.81 10.28
CA SER A 75 -4.09 2.97 9.52
C SER A 75 -3.73 4.30 10.19
N LEU A 76 -3.89 4.42 11.52
CA LEU A 76 -3.45 5.62 12.26
C LEU A 76 -1.93 5.80 12.17
N SER A 77 -1.17 4.70 12.25
CA SER A 77 0.28 4.72 12.07
C SER A 77 0.66 5.16 10.66
N ALA A 78 -0.03 4.65 9.65
CA ALA A 78 0.17 5.05 8.27
C ALA A 78 -0.08 6.54 8.05
N MET A 79 -1.17 7.11 8.60
CA MET A 79 -1.47 8.55 8.54
C MET A 79 -0.35 9.38 9.16
N LEU A 80 0.17 8.96 10.33
CA LEU A 80 1.29 9.63 10.98
C LEU A 80 2.55 9.60 10.10
N LEU A 81 2.95 8.41 9.63
CA LEU A 81 4.13 8.20 8.82
C LEU A 81 4.03 8.92 7.47
N GLN A 82 2.87 8.90 6.82
CA GLN A 82 2.62 9.64 5.59
C GLN A 82 2.70 11.16 5.80
N SER A 83 2.25 11.67 6.95
CA SER A 83 2.44 13.09 7.30
C SER A 83 3.92 13.46 7.47
N MET A 84 4.75 12.51 7.92
CA MET A 84 6.20 12.71 8.02
C MET A 84 6.86 12.72 6.63
N THR A 85 6.46 11.85 5.71
CA THR A 85 6.98 11.84 4.33
C THR A 85 6.60 13.10 3.56
N VAL A 86 5.38 13.60 3.72
CA VAL A 86 4.94 14.90 3.17
C VAL A 86 5.85 16.03 3.64
N ARG A 87 6.06 16.09 4.97
CA ARG A 87 6.95 17.11 5.54
C ARG A 87 8.38 16.98 5.05
N LEU A 88 8.90 15.75 4.95
CA LEU A 88 10.23 15.49 4.43
C LEU A 88 10.37 16.04 3.00
N GLY A 89 9.51 15.60 2.08
CA GLY A 89 9.58 15.98 0.67
C GLY A 89 9.44 17.49 0.45
N ILE A 90 8.49 18.15 1.13
CA ILE A 90 8.23 19.58 0.95
C ILE A 90 9.30 20.44 1.65
N ALA A 91 9.72 20.08 2.86
CA ALA A 91 10.69 20.88 3.62
C ALA A 91 12.08 20.85 3.00
N THR A 92 12.53 19.66 2.58
CA THR A 92 13.91 19.44 2.10
C THR A 92 14.04 19.53 0.58
N GLY A 93 12.97 19.27 -0.17
CA GLY A 93 13.01 19.12 -1.63
C GLY A 93 13.68 17.82 -2.09
N MET A 94 13.90 16.86 -1.17
CA MET A 94 14.41 15.51 -1.45
C MET A 94 13.39 14.47 -1.06
N ASP A 95 13.29 13.39 -1.84
CA ASP A 95 12.49 12.24 -1.46
C ASP A 95 13.21 11.36 -0.41
N LEU A 96 12.49 10.38 0.13
CA LEU A 96 13.02 9.51 1.19
C LEU A 96 14.19 8.63 0.71
N ALA A 97 14.23 8.22 -0.56
CA ALA A 97 15.32 7.41 -1.11
C ALA A 97 16.61 8.24 -1.25
N GLN A 98 16.50 9.47 -1.77
CA GLN A 98 17.58 10.44 -1.83
C GLN A 98 18.12 10.76 -0.44
N MET A 99 17.20 10.97 0.52
CA MET A 99 17.55 11.27 1.90
C MET A 99 18.25 10.10 2.58
N THR A 100 17.76 8.87 2.40
CA THR A 100 18.39 7.66 2.94
C THR A 100 19.83 7.50 2.41
N ARG A 101 20.02 7.70 1.10
CA ARG A 101 21.35 7.70 0.49
C ARG A 101 22.25 8.79 1.05
N HIS A 102 21.70 9.95 1.39
CA HIS A 102 22.49 11.08 1.94
C HIS A 102 23.01 10.79 3.35
N TYR A 103 22.22 10.09 4.19
CA TYR A 103 22.59 9.76 5.56
C TYR A 103 23.46 8.52 5.69
N LEU A 104 23.32 7.55 4.80
CA LEU A 104 23.97 6.26 4.93
C LEU A 104 25.25 6.19 4.09
N SER A 105 26.22 5.39 4.55
CA SER A 105 27.36 5.03 3.72
C SER A 105 26.91 4.26 2.48
N ARG A 106 27.65 4.37 1.37
CA ARG A 106 27.28 3.75 0.08
C ARG A 106 26.94 2.26 0.18
N PRO A 107 27.71 1.39 0.90
CA PRO A 107 27.36 -0.02 1.03
C PRO A 107 26.02 -0.23 1.74
N ILE A 108 25.76 0.51 2.83
CA ILE A 108 24.52 0.40 3.59
C ILE A 108 23.34 0.90 2.74
N ALA A 109 23.51 2.00 2.01
CA ALA A 109 22.47 2.51 1.10
C ALA A 109 22.10 1.49 0.01
N ILE A 110 23.07 0.71 -0.50
CA ILE A 110 22.80 -0.37 -1.46
C ILE A 110 21.97 -1.50 -0.81
N ILE A 111 22.25 -1.88 0.43
CA ILE A 111 21.45 -2.88 1.16
C ILE A 111 20.01 -2.39 1.31
N PHE A 112 19.81 -1.13 1.72
CA PHE A 112 18.50 -0.52 1.85
C PHE A 112 17.75 -0.45 0.51
N TRP A 113 18.48 -0.14 -0.58
CA TRP A 113 17.93 -0.20 -1.93
C TRP A 113 17.47 -1.60 -2.30
N ILE A 114 18.28 -2.64 -2.06
CA ILE A 114 17.90 -4.04 -2.33
C ILE A 114 16.62 -4.41 -1.57
N ILE A 115 16.54 -4.08 -0.28
CA ILE A 115 15.36 -4.36 0.54
C ILE A 115 14.12 -3.63 -0.01
N ALA A 116 14.27 -2.36 -0.42
CA ALA A 116 13.18 -1.59 -1.00
C ALA A 116 12.72 -2.18 -2.35
N GLU A 117 13.65 -2.61 -3.21
CA GLU A 117 13.31 -3.29 -4.49
C GLU A 117 12.62 -4.65 -4.24
N LEU A 118 13.09 -5.44 -3.27
CA LEU A 118 12.43 -6.69 -2.90
C LEU A 118 11.01 -6.45 -2.35
N ALA A 119 10.80 -5.37 -1.60
CA ALA A 119 9.47 -4.97 -1.14
C ALA A 119 8.55 -4.59 -2.32
N ILE A 120 9.06 -3.90 -3.34
CA ILE A 120 8.32 -3.58 -4.55
C ILE A 120 7.97 -4.84 -5.33
N ILE A 121 8.91 -5.78 -5.49
CA ILE A 121 8.67 -7.08 -6.14
C ILE A 121 7.60 -7.88 -5.38
N ALA A 122 7.62 -7.87 -4.04
CA ALA A 122 6.60 -8.52 -3.21
C ALA A 122 5.19 -7.93 -3.46
N THR A 123 5.10 -6.61 -3.60
CA THR A 123 3.85 -5.95 -3.99
C THR A 123 3.42 -6.32 -5.41
N ASP A 124 4.35 -6.31 -6.37
CA ASP A 124 4.08 -6.71 -7.76
C ASP A 124 3.58 -8.18 -7.84
N ILE A 125 4.10 -9.09 -6.99
CA ILE A 125 3.60 -10.47 -6.87
C ILE A 125 2.12 -10.46 -6.46
N ALA A 126 1.75 -9.66 -5.46
CA ALA A 126 0.36 -9.54 -5.01
C ALA A 126 -0.56 -9.02 -6.12
N GLU A 127 -0.11 -8.02 -6.86
CA GLU A 127 -0.85 -7.44 -8.00
C GLU A 127 -1.04 -8.46 -9.14
N VAL A 128 0.00 -9.22 -9.48
CA VAL A 128 -0.05 -10.26 -10.52
C VAL A 128 -1.05 -11.35 -10.12
N ILE A 129 -0.95 -11.84 -8.89
CA ILE A 129 -1.85 -12.89 -8.39
C ILE A 129 -3.29 -12.38 -8.36
N GLY A 130 -3.54 -11.21 -7.74
CA GLY A 130 -4.88 -10.64 -7.65
C GLY A 130 -5.52 -10.39 -9.01
N SER A 131 -4.77 -9.82 -9.95
CA SER A 131 -5.25 -9.60 -11.33
C SER A 131 -5.47 -10.91 -12.09
N ALA A 132 -4.60 -11.91 -11.92
CA ALA A 132 -4.75 -13.22 -12.55
C ALA A 132 -5.99 -13.96 -12.03
N ILE A 133 -6.26 -13.90 -10.71
CA ILE A 133 -7.48 -14.46 -10.10
C ILE A 133 -8.70 -13.72 -10.63
N ALA A 134 -8.70 -12.39 -10.67
CA ALA A 134 -9.80 -11.61 -11.20
C ALA A 134 -10.13 -11.96 -12.66
N LEU A 135 -9.10 -12.10 -13.51
CA LEU A 135 -9.25 -12.53 -14.90
C LEU A 135 -9.79 -13.97 -15.00
N ASN A 136 -9.35 -14.86 -14.11
CA ASN A 136 -9.90 -16.23 -14.05
C ASN A 136 -11.37 -16.22 -13.66
N LEU A 137 -11.76 -15.47 -12.64
CA LEU A 137 -13.14 -15.35 -12.16
C LEU A 137 -14.08 -14.73 -13.22
N LEU A 138 -13.61 -13.73 -13.99
CA LEU A 138 -14.41 -13.03 -14.99
C LEU A 138 -14.53 -13.79 -16.32
N PHE A 139 -13.42 -14.37 -16.76
CA PHE A 139 -13.32 -14.90 -18.14
C PHE A 139 -12.97 -16.39 -18.19
N ASN A 140 -12.85 -17.06 -17.04
CA ASN A 140 -12.46 -18.47 -16.93
C ASN A 140 -11.14 -18.84 -17.65
N ILE A 141 -10.20 -17.89 -17.74
CA ILE A 141 -8.84 -18.13 -18.26
C ILE A 141 -7.96 -18.73 -17.16
N SER A 142 -7.00 -19.59 -17.54
CA SER A 142 -6.11 -20.20 -16.55
C SER A 142 -5.26 -19.13 -15.83
N LEU A 143 -4.92 -19.35 -14.55
CA LEU A 143 -4.11 -18.42 -13.75
C LEU A 143 -2.75 -18.10 -14.40
N ILE A 144 -2.14 -19.08 -15.08
CA ILE A 144 -0.87 -18.86 -15.80
C ILE A 144 -1.06 -17.86 -16.94
N VAL A 145 -2.13 -18.03 -17.74
CA VAL A 145 -2.45 -17.08 -18.83
C VAL A 145 -2.82 -15.71 -18.25
N GLY A 146 -3.60 -15.68 -17.17
CA GLY A 146 -3.91 -14.45 -16.45
C GLY A 146 -2.66 -13.72 -15.97
N ALA A 147 -1.73 -14.42 -15.34
CA ALA A 147 -0.45 -13.85 -14.91
C ALA A 147 0.40 -13.32 -16.07
N LEU A 148 0.43 -14.01 -17.21
CA LEU A 148 1.12 -13.53 -18.41
C LEU A 148 0.46 -12.29 -19.02
N ILE A 149 -0.88 -12.22 -19.01
CA ILE A 149 -1.62 -11.03 -19.48
C ILE A 149 -1.27 -9.81 -18.63
N THR A 150 -1.02 -9.96 -17.33
CA THR A 150 -0.66 -8.83 -16.47
C THR A 150 0.67 -8.17 -16.86
N VAL A 151 1.55 -8.84 -17.61
CA VAL A 151 2.75 -8.21 -18.15
C VAL A 151 2.41 -7.10 -19.16
N LEU A 152 1.27 -7.24 -19.84
CA LEU A 152 0.80 -6.27 -20.83
C LEU A 152 0.23 -4.99 -20.20
N ASP A 153 -0.05 -4.98 -18.89
CA ASP A 153 -0.54 -3.79 -18.16
C ASP A 153 0.48 -2.63 -18.22
N VAL A 154 1.76 -2.95 -18.40
CA VAL A 154 2.83 -1.96 -18.67
C VAL A 154 2.45 -1.03 -19.82
N PHE A 155 1.94 -1.60 -20.93
CA PHE A 155 1.56 -0.81 -22.10
C PHE A 155 0.31 0.03 -21.83
N LEU A 156 -0.65 -0.50 -21.08
CA LEU A 156 -1.84 0.23 -20.65
C LEU A 156 -1.45 1.45 -19.81
N LEU A 157 -0.55 1.26 -18.85
CA LEU A 157 -0.08 2.36 -18.01
C LEU A 157 0.63 3.44 -18.83
N LEU A 158 1.56 3.04 -19.72
CA LEU A 158 2.26 3.98 -20.60
C LEU A 158 1.29 4.78 -21.46
N PHE A 159 0.22 4.15 -21.91
CA PHE A 159 -0.85 4.82 -22.64
C PHE A 159 -1.59 5.85 -21.77
N ILE A 160 -1.93 5.49 -20.53
CA ILE A 160 -2.61 6.38 -19.59
C ILE A 160 -1.71 7.56 -19.19
N MET A 161 -0.41 7.33 -18.97
CA MET A 161 0.55 8.38 -18.61
C MET A 161 0.63 9.51 -19.68
N LYS A 162 0.40 9.22 -20.96
CA LYS A 162 0.35 10.24 -22.03
C LYS A 162 -0.73 11.29 -21.83
N TYR A 163 -1.78 10.98 -21.09
CA TYR A 163 -2.90 11.91 -20.86
C TYR A 163 -2.67 12.91 -19.71
N GLY A 164 -1.54 12.79 -19.00
CA GLY A 164 -1.15 13.68 -17.92
C GLY A 164 -1.61 13.22 -16.54
N PHE A 165 -0.83 13.62 -15.54
CA PHE A 165 -0.92 13.15 -14.17
C PHE A 165 -2.31 13.35 -13.52
N ARG A 166 -2.97 14.48 -13.79
CA ARG A 166 -4.30 14.81 -13.27
C ARG A 166 -5.41 13.87 -13.73
N LYS A 167 -5.31 13.32 -14.95
CA LYS A 167 -6.27 12.31 -15.43
C LYS A 167 -6.08 10.97 -14.75
N ILE A 168 -4.83 10.60 -14.47
CA ILE A 168 -4.51 9.40 -13.68
C ILE A 168 -5.15 9.50 -12.30
N GLU A 169 -4.96 10.62 -11.60
CA GLU A 169 -5.58 10.88 -10.29
C GLU A 169 -7.12 10.72 -10.36
N ALA A 170 -7.76 11.22 -11.41
CA ALA A 170 -9.22 11.11 -11.57
C ALA A 170 -9.70 9.68 -11.83
N ILE A 171 -9.01 8.91 -12.68
CA ILE A 171 -9.32 7.49 -12.95
C ILE A 171 -9.19 6.69 -11.66
N VAL A 172 -8.08 6.85 -10.98
CA VAL A 172 -7.78 6.21 -9.69
C VAL A 172 -8.87 6.52 -8.66
N GLY A 173 -9.22 7.78 -8.50
CA GLY A 173 -10.27 8.19 -7.57
C GLY A 173 -11.63 7.56 -7.89
N THR A 174 -12.00 7.51 -9.17
CA THR A 174 -13.26 6.87 -9.60
C THR A 174 -13.28 5.39 -9.22
N LEU A 175 -12.18 4.67 -9.45
CA LEU A 175 -12.08 3.25 -9.11
C LEU A 175 -12.13 3.02 -7.59
N ILE A 176 -11.50 3.87 -6.78
CA ILE A 176 -11.58 3.82 -5.31
C ILE A 176 -13.03 3.92 -4.83
N PHE A 177 -13.75 4.93 -5.32
CA PHE A 177 -15.16 5.09 -4.94
C PHE A 177 -16.03 3.93 -5.40
N THR A 178 -15.78 3.39 -6.60
CA THR A 178 -16.49 2.21 -7.10
C THR A 178 -16.28 1.01 -6.17
N VAL A 179 -15.04 0.72 -5.78
CA VAL A 179 -14.68 -0.35 -4.83
C VAL A 179 -15.36 -0.14 -3.48
N LEU A 180 -15.30 1.09 -2.94
CA LEU A 180 -15.94 1.43 -1.67
C LEU A 180 -17.46 1.16 -1.69
N PHE A 181 -18.15 1.60 -2.74
CA PHE A 181 -19.60 1.37 -2.87
C PHE A 181 -19.97 -0.11 -3.00
N ILE A 182 -19.16 -0.88 -3.74
CA ILE A 182 -19.37 -2.34 -3.86
C ILE A 182 -19.29 -2.99 -2.47
N PHE A 183 -18.22 -2.73 -1.70
CA PHE A 183 -18.05 -3.35 -0.39
C PHE A 183 -19.07 -2.87 0.67
N ILE A 184 -19.46 -1.60 0.64
CA ILE A 184 -20.55 -1.14 1.51
C ILE A 184 -21.84 -1.96 1.24
N PHE A 185 -22.14 -2.18 -0.03
CA PHE A 185 -23.31 -2.93 -0.42
C PHE A 185 -23.21 -4.42 -0.03
N GLU A 186 -22.07 -5.06 -0.25
CA GLU A 186 -21.81 -6.45 0.13
C GLU A 186 -21.90 -6.66 1.65
N VAL A 187 -21.32 -5.77 2.46
CA VAL A 187 -21.41 -5.82 3.92
C VAL A 187 -22.84 -5.56 4.39
N TYR A 188 -23.56 -4.63 3.76
CA TYR A 188 -24.97 -4.39 4.10
C TYR A 188 -25.82 -5.66 3.96
N ILE A 189 -25.60 -6.44 2.90
CA ILE A 189 -26.30 -7.69 2.65
C ILE A 189 -25.87 -8.80 3.61
N SER A 190 -24.58 -8.92 3.91
CA SER A 190 -24.04 -9.94 4.84
C SER A 190 -24.51 -9.77 6.29
N SER A 191 -25.19 -8.65 6.61
CA SER A 191 -25.86 -8.36 7.89
C SER A 191 -25.00 -8.67 9.13
N PRO A 192 -23.79 -8.09 9.27
CA PRO A 192 -22.90 -8.37 10.39
C PRO A 192 -23.49 -7.95 11.74
N GLN A 193 -23.12 -8.64 12.81
CA GLN A 193 -23.52 -8.28 14.17
C GLN A 193 -22.76 -7.03 14.63
N LEU A 194 -23.42 -5.88 14.67
CA LEU A 194 -22.79 -4.58 14.97
C LEU A 194 -22.02 -4.56 16.30
N ASN A 195 -22.56 -5.21 17.34
CA ASN A 195 -21.87 -5.28 18.64
C ASN A 195 -20.55 -6.05 18.56
N ALA A 196 -20.50 -7.12 17.78
CA ALA A 196 -19.28 -7.90 17.56
C ALA A 196 -18.24 -7.10 16.75
N VAL A 197 -18.68 -6.35 15.74
CA VAL A 197 -17.82 -5.43 14.97
C VAL A 197 -17.21 -4.35 15.88
N LEU A 198 -18.00 -3.72 16.74
CA LEU A 198 -17.51 -2.69 17.66
C LEU A 198 -16.52 -3.27 18.68
N ASN A 199 -16.77 -4.48 19.20
CA ASN A 199 -15.84 -5.18 20.09
C ASN A 199 -14.51 -5.52 19.40
N GLY A 200 -14.51 -5.75 18.10
CA GLY A 200 -13.28 -6.03 17.32
C GLY A 200 -12.28 -4.85 17.29
N PHE A 201 -12.71 -3.63 17.62
CA PHE A 201 -11.80 -2.48 17.78
C PHE A 201 -11.13 -2.41 19.15
N ILE A 202 -11.46 -3.32 20.09
CA ILE A 202 -10.81 -3.43 21.38
C ILE A 202 -9.58 -4.33 21.27
N PRO A 203 -8.43 -4.00 21.89
CA PRO A 203 -7.26 -4.84 21.82
C PRO A 203 -7.47 -6.17 22.55
N HIS A 204 -7.16 -7.29 21.89
CA HIS A 204 -7.17 -8.63 22.44
C HIS A 204 -5.73 -9.17 22.56
N SER A 205 -5.39 -9.79 23.70
CA SER A 205 -4.05 -10.34 23.92
C SER A 205 -3.70 -11.47 22.94
N GLU A 206 -4.70 -12.15 22.41
CA GLU A 206 -4.55 -13.24 21.44
C GLU A 206 -3.83 -12.78 20.15
N ILE A 207 -3.90 -11.49 19.80
CA ILE A 207 -3.19 -10.92 18.63
C ILE A 207 -1.68 -11.18 18.72
N ILE A 208 -1.12 -11.22 19.93
CA ILE A 208 0.32 -11.41 20.16
C ILE A 208 0.63 -12.85 20.58
N THR A 209 -0.27 -13.52 21.30
CA THR A 209 -0.02 -14.85 21.88
C THR A 209 -0.32 -16.01 20.93
N ASN A 210 -1.12 -15.78 19.89
CA ASN A 210 -1.43 -16.78 18.86
C ASN A 210 -0.61 -16.49 17.59
N ASN A 211 0.26 -17.42 17.19
CA ASN A 211 1.15 -17.28 16.03
C ASN A 211 0.39 -17.05 14.72
N GLY A 212 -0.76 -17.71 14.51
CA GLY A 212 -1.58 -17.53 13.31
C GLY A 212 -2.20 -16.12 13.24
N ILE A 213 -2.72 -15.62 14.36
CA ILE A 213 -3.27 -14.26 14.43
C ILE A 213 -2.15 -13.23 14.22
N LEU A 214 -0.98 -13.43 14.85
CA LEU A 214 0.17 -12.54 14.68
C LEU A 214 0.67 -12.51 13.24
N TYR A 215 0.72 -13.65 12.56
CA TYR A 215 1.12 -13.75 11.16
C TYR A 215 0.23 -12.89 10.27
N ILE A 216 -1.09 -13.05 10.37
CA ILE A 216 -2.06 -12.24 9.61
C ILE A 216 -2.01 -10.77 10.06
N ALA A 217 -1.86 -10.48 11.37
CA ALA A 217 -1.72 -9.12 11.88
C ALA A 217 -0.51 -8.41 11.26
N LEU A 218 0.65 -9.06 11.16
CA LEU A 218 1.83 -8.50 10.52
C LEU A 218 1.64 -8.37 9.00
N GLY A 219 0.90 -9.29 8.37
CA GLY A 219 0.45 -9.15 6.99
C GLY A 219 -0.40 -7.90 6.78
N ILE A 220 -1.40 -7.66 7.64
CA ILE A 220 -2.25 -6.44 7.61
C ILE A 220 -1.40 -5.18 7.81
N ILE A 221 -0.46 -5.17 8.75
CA ILE A 221 0.44 -4.04 9.00
C ILE A 221 1.33 -3.78 7.78
N GLY A 222 1.94 -4.82 7.22
CA GLY A 222 2.80 -4.72 6.03
C GLY A 222 2.05 -4.21 4.81
N ALA A 223 0.85 -4.74 4.58
CA ALA A 223 -0.08 -4.31 3.55
C ALA A 223 -0.56 -2.86 3.77
N THR A 224 -0.77 -2.43 5.01
CA THR A 224 -1.31 -1.09 5.32
C THR A 224 -0.22 -0.01 5.30
N ILE A 225 0.96 -0.22 5.91
CA ILE A 225 1.98 0.86 6.01
C ILE A 225 2.82 0.98 4.74
N MET A 226 3.08 -0.11 4.05
CA MET A 226 3.80 -0.22 2.76
C MET A 226 5.05 0.65 2.60
N PRO A 227 6.27 0.08 2.64
CA PRO A 227 7.52 0.84 2.50
C PRO A 227 7.57 1.69 1.24
N HIS A 228 7.17 1.12 0.09
CA HIS A 228 7.24 1.79 -1.21
C HIS A 228 6.31 3.00 -1.32
N ASN A 229 5.16 3.00 -0.63
CA ASN A 229 4.26 4.16 -0.59
C ASN A 229 4.85 5.34 0.20
N LEU A 230 5.72 5.09 1.18
CA LEU A 230 6.44 6.15 1.88
C LEU A 230 7.47 6.82 0.96
N TYR A 231 8.20 6.02 0.15
CA TYR A 231 9.07 6.57 -0.89
C TYR A 231 8.27 7.37 -1.92
N LEU A 232 7.17 6.80 -2.42
CA LEU A 232 6.30 7.44 -3.41
C LEU A 232 5.79 8.80 -2.92
N HIS A 233 5.20 8.87 -1.74
CA HIS A 233 4.56 10.09 -1.24
C HIS A 233 5.58 11.21 -1.05
N SER A 234 6.77 10.92 -0.53
CA SER A 234 7.83 11.92 -0.33
C SER A 234 8.27 12.59 -1.64
N SER A 235 8.12 11.91 -2.77
CA SER A 235 8.43 12.43 -4.10
C SER A 235 7.24 13.14 -4.73
N ILE A 236 6.06 12.49 -4.82
CA ILE A 236 4.93 13.03 -5.57
C ILE A 236 4.31 14.31 -4.97
N VAL A 237 4.52 14.58 -3.68
CA VAL A 237 4.11 15.86 -3.07
C VAL A 237 4.85 17.06 -3.68
N GLN A 238 6.00 16.81 -4.31
CA GLN A 238 6.80 17.83 -5.01
C GLN A 238 6.26 18.18 -6.40
N SER A 239 5.23 17.46 -6.88
CA SER A 239 4.55 17.76 -8.16
C SER A 239 3.82 19.09 -8.16
N ARG A 240 3.52 19.66 -6.98
CA ARG A 240 2.85 20.96 -6.82
C ARG A 240 3.87 22.09 -6.79
N THR A 241 3.55 23.20 -7.48
CA THR A 241 4.40 24.39 -7.53
C THR A 241 4.22 25.22 -6.27
N TYR A 242 5.20 25.28 -5.40
CA TYR A 242 5.28 26.18 -4.25
C TYR A 242 6.71 26.73 -4.15
N SER A 243 6.88 27.89 -3.50
CA SER A 243 8.22 28.48 -3.31
C SER A 243 9.02 27.66 -2.29
N ARG A 244 10.14 27.11 -2.73
CA ARG A 244 11.05 26.33 -1.88
C ARG A 244 11.79 27.19 -0.85
N HIS A 245 11.76 28.53 -0.99
CA HIS A 245 12.42 29.48 -0.09
C HIS A 245 11.46 30.16 0.89
N ASN A 246 10.13 30.01 0.71
CA ASN A 246 9.12 30.60 1.57
C ASN A 246 8.54 29.58 2.54
N ASN A 247 8.81 29.75 3.85
CA ASN A 247 8.34 28.84 4.89
C ASN A 247 6.81 28.86 5.05
N GLU A 248 6.15 29.98 4.77
CA GLU A 248 4.67 30.07 4.85
C GLU A 248 4.02 29.23 3.74
N GLU A 249 4.57 29.29 2.52
CA GLU A 249 4.10 28.48 1.41
C GLU A 249 4.34 27.00 1.65
N LYS A 250 5.53 26.62 2.16
CA LYS A 250 5.82 25.25 2.59
C LYS A 250 4.84 24.77 3.66
N ALA A 251 4.55 25.60 4.67
CA ALA A 251 3.60 25.26 5.74
C ALA A 251 2.18 25.01 5.19
N GLN A 252 1.72 25.85 4.24
CA GLN A 252 0.44 25.65 3.56
C GLN A 252 0.42 24.38 2.72
N ALA A 253 1.49 24.13 1.95
CA ALA A 253 1.63 22.92 1.13
C ALA A 253 1.61 21.66 2.00
N ILE A 254 2.38 21.63 3.10
CA ILE A 254 2.37 20.53 4.08
C ILE A 254 0.98 20.30 4.66
N LYS A 255 0.30 21.39 5.06
CA LYS A 255 -1.05 21.30 5.63
C LYS A 255 -2.04 20.67 4.65
N PHE A 256 -2.11 21.16 3.44
CA PHE A 256 -3.07 20.67 2.45
C PHE A 256 -2.75 19.25 1.97
N ALA A 257 -1.48 18.92 1.72
CA ALA A 257 -1.06 17.57 1.35
C ALA A 257 -1.31 16.56 2.49
N THR A 258 -1.10 16.94 3.75
CA THR A 258 -1.42 16.08 4.91
C THR A 258 -2.93 15.87 5.05
N ILE A 259 -3.76 16.91 4.84
CA ILE A 259 -5.21 16.76 4.90
C ILE A 259 -5.70 15.86 3.75
N ASP A 260 -5.20 16.06 2.52
CA ASP A 260 -5.51 15.20 1.37
C ASP A 260 -5.19 13.74 1.70
N SER A 261 -3.97 13.47 2.13
CA SER A 261 -3.52 12.12 2.50
C SER A 261 -4.40 11.50 3.59
N ASN A 262 -4.69 12.22 4.66
CA ASN A 262 -5.50 11.68 5.77
C ASN A 262 -6.93 11.36 5.36
N ILE A 263 -7.56 12.19 4.52
CA ILE A 263 -8.90 11.91 3.97
C ILE A 263 -8.87 10.62 3.15
N GLN A 264 -7.90 10.49 2.24
CA GLN A 264 -7.80 9.32 1.37
C GLN A 264 -7.47 8.05 2.14
N LEU A 265 -6.56 8.12 3.13
CA LEU A 265 -6.24 7.00 4.01
C LEU A 265 -7.41 6.61 4.92
N SER A 266 -8.28 7.56 5.29
CA SER A 266 -9.53 7.24 6.02
C SER A 266 -10.49 6.43 5.15
N ILE A 267 -10.58 6.72 3.85
CA ILE A 267 -11.37 5.93 2.90
C ILE A 267 -10.79 4.52 2.80
N ALA A 268 -9.47 4.39 2.64
CA ALA A 268 -8.80 3.09 2.60
C ALA A 268 -8.99 2.29 3.90
N PHE A 269 -8.93 2.94 5.06
CA PHE A 269 -9.25 2.33 6.35
C PHE A 269 -10.66 1.73 6.36
N VAL A 270 -11.66 2.47 5.88
CA VAL A 270 -13.04 1.98 5.81
C VAL A 270 -13.13 0.77 4.88
N VAL A 271 -12.50 0.80 3.71
CA VAL A 271 -12.49 -0.35 2.78
C VAL A 271 -11.87 -1.59 3.43
N ASN A 272 -10.73 -1.46 4.11
CA ASN A 272 -10.08 -2.59 4.80
C ASN A 272 -10.92 -3.13 5.96
N CYS A 273 -11.63 -2.26 6.71
CA CYS A 273 -12.59 -2.71 7.72
C CYS A 273 -13.76 -3.46 7.08
N LEU A 274 -14.32 -2.96 5.97
CA LEU A 274 -15.43 -3.63 5.26
C LEU A 274 -15.02 -5.02 4.77
N LEU A 275 -13.79 -5.18 4.23
CA LEU A 275 -13.24 -6.46 3.79
C LEU A 275 -13.11 -7.47 4.94
N LEU A 276 -12.57 -7.03 6.09
CA LEU A 276 -12.47 -7.89 7.25
C LEU A 276 -13.85 -8.27 7.80
N VAL A 277 -14.77 -7.31 7.89
CA VAL A 277 -16.15 -7.56 8.32
C VAL A 277 -16.86 -8.52 7.39
N LEU A 278 -16.67 -8.38 6.07
CA LEU A 278 -17.24 -9.28 5.08
C LEU A 278 -16.69 -10.71 5.26
N GLY A 279 -15.35 -10.86 5.37
CA GLY A 279 -14.72 -12.16 5.64
C GLY A 279 -15.24 -12.81 6.93
N ALA A 280 -15.37 -12.01 8.02
CA ALA A 280 -15.89 -12.51 9.29
C ALA A 280 -17.36 -12.91 9.22
N SER A 281 -18.21 -12.12 8.58
CA SER A 281 -19.65 -12.38 8.53
C SER A 281 -20.03 -13.57 7.66
N LEU A 282 -19.24 -13.87 6.63
CA LEU A 282 -19.52 -14.98 5.71
C LEU A 282 -18.86 -16.30 6.11
N PHE A 283 -17.65 -16.25 6.68
CA PHE A 283 -16.82 -17.46 6.85
C PHE A 283 -16.49 -17.79 8.30
N PHE A 284 -16.53 -16.84 9.23
CA PHE A 284 -16.19 -17.13 10.63
C PHE A 284 -17.22 -18.10 11.23
N ASN A 285 -16.74 -19.23 11.77
CA ASN A 285 -17.54 -20.37 12.24
C ASN A 285 -18.25 -21.19 11.14
N SER A 286 -17.93 -20.98 9.87
CA SER A 286 -18.31 -21.88 8.78
C SER A 286 -17.34 -23.08 8.70
N ASN A 287 -17.48 -23.94 7.69
CA ASN A 287 -16.65 -25.15 7.57
C ASN A 287 -15.16 -24.80 7.55
N ALA A 288 -14.36 -25.62 8.27
CA ALA A 288 -12.93 -25.39 8.49
C ALA A 288 -12.05 -25.32 7.20
N ASP A 289 -12.62 -25.65 6.04
CA ASP A 289 -11.93 -25.63 4.75
C ASP A 289 -12.04 -24.26 4.02
N ASP A 290 -12.95 -23.38 4.46
CA ASP A 290 -13.14 -22.06 3.86
C ASP A 290 -12.14 -21.07 4.48
N LEU A 291 -11.01 -20.87 3.81
CA LEU A 291 -9.94 -19.96 4.26
C LEU A 291 -10.27 -18.47 4.07
N GLY A 292 -11.42 -18.12 3.49
CA GLY A 292 -11.82 -16.75 3.20
C GLY A 292 -10.98 -16.13 2.07
N GLY A 293 -10.64 -16.92 1.07
CA GLY A 293 -9.93 -16.50 -0.12
C GLY A 293 -10.82 -15.76 -1.13
N PHE A 294 -10.21 -15.28 -2.21
CA PHE A 294 -10.95 -14.60 -3.28
C PHE A 294 -11.95 -15.50 -3.99
N TYR A 295 -11.60 -16.79 -4.17
CA TYR A 295 -12.50 -17.76 -4.75
C TYR A 295 -13.68 -18.07 -3.82
N ASP A 296 -13.41 -18.21 -2.52
CA ASP A 296 -14.43 -18.49 -1.53
C ASP A 296 -15.44 -17.34 -1.47
N LEU A 297 -14.95 -16.08 -1.44
CA LEU A 297 -15.82 -14.92 -1.45
C LEU A 297 -16.64 -14.82 -2.74
N TYR A 298 -16.01 -15.02 -3.90
CA TYR A 298 -16.72 -15.00 -5.18
C TYR A 298 -17.87 -16.03 -5.21
N HIS A 299 -17.60 -17.25 -4.74
CA HIS A 299 -18.60 -18.30 -4.68
C HIS A 299 -19.67 -18.03 -3.62
N ALA A 300 -19.30 -17.55 -2.43
CA ALA A 300 -20.26 -17.17 -1.40
C ALA A 300 -21.21 -16.09 -1.89
N LEU A 301 -20.71 -15.02 -2.50
CA LEU A 301 -21.55 -13.96 -3.08
C LEU A 301 -22.48 -14.49 -4.19
N LYS A 302 -22.01 -15.43 -5.00
CA LYS A 302 -22.78 -16.01 -6.10
C LYS A 302 -23.92 -16.93 -5.63
N THR A 303 -23.71 -17.63 -4.52
CA THR A 303 -24.63 -18.66 -3.99
C THR A 303 -25.50 -18.17 -2.85
N GLU A 304 -25.34 -16.91 -2.39
CA GLU A 304 -26.08 -16.34 -1.27
C GLU A 304 -27.60 -16.44 -1.48
N PRO A 305 -28.31 -17.21 -0.65
CA PRO A 305 -29.75 -17.48 -0.86
C PRO A 305 -30.62 -16.22 -0.78
N VAL A 306 -30.23 -15.24 0.01
CA VAL A 306 -30.97 -13.99 0.21
C VAL A 306 -30.99 -13.12 -1.05
N LEU A 307 -29.95 -13.21 -1.89
CA LEU A 307 -29.80 -12.40 -3.09
C LEU A 307 -30.56 -12.95 -4.29
N GLY A 308 -30.82 -14.27 -4.32
CA GLY A 308 -31.27 -14.95 -5.52
C GLY A 308 -30.21 -15.00 -6.64
N ALA A 309 -30.38 -15.88 -7.60
CA ALA A 309 -29.37 -16.19 -8.63
C ALA A 309 -28.90 -14.99 -9.45
N THR A 310 -29.80 -14.06 -9.79
CA THR A 310 -29.46 -12.90 -10.62
C THR A 310 -28.59 -11.88 -9.85
N MET A 311 -28.98 -11.53 -8.63
CA MET A 311 -28.25 -10.56 -7.82
C MET A 311 -26.92 -11.15 -7.36
N GLY A 312 -26.86 -12.43 -6.99
CA GLY A 312 -25.61 -13.11 -6.63
C GLY A 312 -24.61 -13.13 -7.79
N ALA A 313 -25.06 -13.37 -9.02
CA ALA A 313 -24.20 -13.28 -10.20
C ALA A 313 -23.67 -11.85 -10.44
N ILE A 314 -24.51 -10.82 -10.20
CA ILE A 314 -24.07 -9.42 -10.31
C ILE A 314 -23.02 -9.11 -9.25
N MET A 315 -23.24 -9.48 -7.97
CA MET A 315 -22.33 -9.20 -6.86
C MET A 315 -20.97 -9.87 -7.05
N SER A 316 -20.95 -11.15 -7.35
CA SER A 316 -19.71 -11.89 -7.62
C SER A 316 -18.92 -11.29 -8.80
N THR A 317 -19.62 -10.85 -9.86
CA THR A 317 -18.99 -10.18 -11.00
C THR A 317 -18.42 -8.82 -10.60
N LEU A 318 -19.15 -8.00 -9.83
CA LEU A 318 -18.69 -6.71 -9.34
C LEU A 318 -17.46 -6.85 -8.44
N PHE A 319 -17.44 -7.86 -7.56
CA PHE A 319 -16.26 -8.20 -6.75
C PHE A 319 -15.04 -8.49 -7.63
N ALA A 320 -15.17 -9.35 -8.64
CA ALA A 320 -14.06 -9.70 -9.54
C ALA A 320 -13.58 -8.49 -10.37
N VAL A 321 -14.51 -7.62 -10.82
CA VAL A 321 -14.17 -6.36 -11.49
C VAL A 321 -13.44 -5.41 -10.53
N ALA A 322 -13.89 -5.30 -9.28
CA ALA A 322 -13.25 -4.48 -8.27
C ALA A 322 -11.83 -4.99 -7.93
N LEU A 323 -11.64 -6.31 -7.85
CA LEU A 323 -10.32 -6.93 -7.63
C LEU A 323 -9.37 -6.63 -8.80
N LEU A 324 -9.85 -6.74 -10.05
CA LEU A 324 -9.05 -6.38 -11.23
C LEU A 324 -8.68 -4.90 -11.23
N ALA A 325 -9.64 -4.04 -10.93
CA ALA A 325 -9.42 -2.61 -10.84
C ALA A 325 -8.42 -2.23 -9.74
N SER A 326 -8.50 -2.89 -8.59
CA SER A 326 -7.56 -2.74 -7.48
C SER A 326 -6.13 -3.10 -7.90
N GLY A 327 -5.94 -4.26 -8.53
CA GLY A 327 -4.63 -4.69 -9.04
C GLY A 327 -4.06 -3.72 -10.09
N GLN A 328 -4.89 -3.24 -11.02
CA GLN A 328 -4.44 -2.27 -12.05
C GLN A 328 -4.08 -0.90 -11.44
N ASN A 329 -4.83 -0.44 -10.46
CA ASN A 329 -4.53 0.81 -9.76
C ASN A 329 -3.19 0.74 -9.00
N SER A 330 -2.99 -0.33 -8.23
CA SER A 330 -1.78 -0.54 -7.45
C SER A 330 -0.55 -0.62 -8.37
N THR A 331 -0.69 -1.21 -9.53
CA THR A 331 0.31 -1.27 -10.59
C THR A 331 0.86 0.12 -10.98
N ILE A 332 0.03 1.16 -11.01
CA ILE A 332 0.45 2.55 -11.29
C ILE A 332 1.39 3.04 -10.18
N THR A 333 0.99 2.87 -8.93
CA THR A 333 1.75 3.38 -7.78
C THR A 333 3.05 2.61 -7.56
N GLY A 334 3.05 1.29 -7.72
CA GLY A 334 4.24 0.44 -7.66
C GLY A 334 5.29 0.83 -8.71
N THR A 335 4.86 1.19 -9.93
CA THR A 335 5.76 1.68 -10.98
C THR A 335 6.46 2.98 -10.58
N LEU A 336 5.68 3.96 -10.13
CA LEU A 336 6.22 5.27 -9.73
C LEU A 336 7.14 5.12 -8.51
N ALA A 337 6.73 4.34 -7.51
CA ALA A 337 7.54 4.07 -6.33
C ALA A 337 8.89 3.44 -6.68
N GLY A 338 8.85 2.45 -7.55
CA GLY A 338 10.07 1.81 -8.00
C GLY A 338 10.99 2.74 -8.78
N GLN A 339 10.48 3.65 -9.62
CA GLN A 339 11.30 4.65 -10.30
C GLN A 339 12.00 5.55 -9.27
N ILE A 340 11.25 6.04 -8.27
CA ILE A 340 11.79 6.88 -7.19
C ILE A 340 12.89 6.16 -6.42
N VAL A 341 12.66 4.90 -6.05
CA VAL A 341 13.63 4.09 -5.31
C VAL A 341 14.92 3.92 -6.11
N MET A 342 14.83 3.60 -7.39
CA MET A 342 16.01 3.42 -8.25
C MET A 342 16.75 4.75 -8.48
N GLU A 343 16.05 5.81 -8.86
CA GLU A 343 16.65 7.13 -9.11
C GLU A 343 17.21 7.73 -7.81
N GLY A 344 16.47 7.62 -6.71
CA GLY A 344 16.86 8.13 -5.42
C GLY A 344 18.10 7.45 -4.85
N PHE A 345 18.17 6.12 -4.84
CA PHE A 345 19.32 5.38 -4.30
C PHE A 345 20.51 5.29 -5.25
N LEU A 346 20.28 5.01 -6.54
CA LEU A 346 21.36 4.68 -7.48
C LEU A 346 21.74 5.82 -8.44
N ARG A 347 20.90 6.85 -8.57
CA ARG A 347 21.02 7.92 -9.60
C ARG A 347 20.99 7.36 -11.03
N LEU A 348 20.29 6.24 -11.23
CA LEU A 348 20.15 5.61 -12.54
C LEU A 348 18.84 6.06 -13.17
N HIS A 349 18.92 6.62 -14.36
CA HIS A 349 17.77 6.96 -15.19
C HIS A 349 17.60 5.88 -16.25
N ILE A 350 16.66 4.96 -16.01
CA ILE A 350 16.26 3.94 -16.99
C ILE A 350 14.86 4.32 -17.49
N PRO A 351 14.58 4.19 -18.79
CA PRO A 351 13.24 4.44 -19.31
C PRO A 351 12.18 3.66 -18.54
N ASN A 352 11.09 4.32 -18.15
CA ASN A 352 10.04 3.77 -17.28
C ASN A 352 9.50 2.43 -17.79
N TRP A 353 9.32 2.28 -19.11
CA TRP A 353 8.84 1.04 -19.71
C TRP A 353 9.80 -0.14 -19.51
N SER A 354 11.11 0.10 -19.68
CA SER A 354 12.13 -0.96 -19.54
C SER A 354 12.25 -1.43 -18.11
N ARG A 355 12.32 -0.48 -17.18
CA ARG A 355 12.36 -0.79 -15.76
C ARG A 355 11.14 -1.59 -15.32
N ARG A 356 9.95 -1.12 -15.69
CA ARG A 356 8.71 -1.81 -15.33
C ARG A 356 8.63 -3.21 -15.94
N LEU A 357 9.05 -3.39 -17.19
CA LEU A 357 9.09 -4.71 -17.80
C LEU A 357 9.99 -5.67 -17.00
N ILE A 358 11.13 -5.18 -16.52
CA ILE A 358 12.07 -5.97 -15.70
C ILE A 358 11.42 -6.34 -14.36
N THR A 359 10.91 -5.36 -13.59
CA THR A 359 10.31 -5.62 -12.27
C THR A 359 9.09 -6.51 -12.37
N ARG A 360 8.23 -6.29 -13.38
CA ARG A 360 7.06 -7.13 -13.62
C ARG A 360 7.44 -8.57 -14.01
N SER A 361 8.46 -8.73 -14.84
CA SER A 361 8.97 -10.06 -15.16
C SER A 361 9.53 -10.78 -13.93
N LEU A 362 10.25 -10.05 -13.07
CA LEU A 362 10.76 -10.61 -11.80
C LEU A 362 9.63 -11.01 -10.83
N ALA A 363 8.50 -10.34 -10.87
CA ALA A 363 7.33 -10.71 -10.05
C ALA A 363 6.56 -11.88 -10.67
N VAL A 364 6.41 -11.92 -11.99
CA VAL A 364 5.65 -12.98 -12.69
C VAL A 364 6.36 -14.34 -12.63
N ILE A 365 7.71 -14.37 -12.67
CA ILE A 365 8.47 -15.62 -12.60
C ILE A 365 8.16 -16.42 -11.32
N PRO A 366 8.27 -15.89 -10.09
CA PRO A 366 7.89 -16.60 -8.88
C PRO A 366 6.44 -17.09 -8.90
N VAL A 367 5.52 -16.26 -9.39
CA VAL A 367 4.10 -16.62 -9.49
C VAL A 367 3.91 -17.82 -10.41
N ILE A 368 4.50 -17.82 -11.61
CA ILE A 368 4.40 -18.96 -12.53
C ILE A 368 5.04 -20.21 -11.93
N VAL A 369 6.22 -20.08 -11.31
CA VAL A 369 6.88 -21.20 -10.64
C VAL A 369 5.98 -21.80 -9.57
N CYS A 370 5.37 -20.98 -8.72
CA CYS A 370 4.42 -21.44 -7.70
C CYS A 370 3.16 -22.07 -8.32
N LEU A 371 2.61 -21.49 -9.41
CA LEU A 371 1.46 -22.06 -10.13
C LEU A 371 1.77 -23.46 -10.69
N ILE A 372 2.98 -23.69 -11.18
CA ILE A 372 3.42 -24.99 -11.68
C ILE A 372 3.62 -25.96 -10.51
N ILE A 373 4.35 -25.57 -9.47
CA ILE A 373 4.65 -26.42 -8.30
C ILE A 373 3.36 -26.84 -7.58
N PHE A 374 2.46 -25.89 -7.35
CA PHE A 374 1.20 -26.13 -6.65
C PHE A 374 0.06 -26.59 -7.58
N LYS A 375 0.36 -26.88 -8.86
CA LYS A 375 -0.58 -27.36 -9.86
C LYS A 375 -1.85 -26.49 -9.97
N GLY A 376 -1.71 -25.18 -9.83
CA GLY A 376 -2.80 -24.23 -9.90
C GLY A 376 -3.74 -24.24 -8.67
N ASN A 377 -3.31 -24.79 -7.52
CA ASN A 377 -4.11 -24.77 -6.30
C ASN A 377 -4.28 -23.32 -5.82
N ALA A 378 -5.51 -22.82 -5.88
CA ALA A 378 -5.86 -21.44 -5.56
C ALA A 378 -5.46 -21.05 -4.14
N ALA A 379 -5.77 -21.88 -3.13
CA ALA A 379 -5.46 -21.61 -1.73
C ALA A 379 -3.94 -21.43 -1.49
N LYS A 380 -3.10 -22.24 -2.16
CA LYS A 380 -1.64 -22.10 -2.08
C LYS A 380 -1.13 -20.81 -2.71
N ILE A 381 -1.74 -20.36 -3.79
CA ILE A 381 -1.41 -19.10 -4.46
C ILE A 381 -1.83 -17.91 -3.61
N GLU A 382 -2.99 -17.98 -2.97
CA GLU A 382 -3.45 -16.96 -2.03
C GLU A 382 -2.57 -16.88 -0.76
N GLN A 383 -2.03 -18.02 -0.28
CA GLN A 383 -1.04 -18.03 0.79
C GLN A 383 0.27 -17.30 0.40
N LEU A 384 0.72 -17.45 -0.86
CA LEU A 384 1.87 -16.68 -1.37
C LEU A 384 1.59 -15.17 -1.34
N LEU A 385 0.35 -14.78 -1.64
CA LEU A 385 -0.08 -13.39 -1.60
C LEU A 385 -0.02 -12.85 -0.16
N VAL A 386 -0.54 -13.58 0.82
CA VAL A 386 -0.43 -13.19 2.24
C VAL A 386 1.05 -13.13 2.68
N PHE A 387 1.85 -14.11 2.29
CA PHE A 387 3.29 -14.12 2.60
C PHE A 387 4.00 -12.89 2.06
N SER A 388 3.65 -12.43 0.85
CA SER A 388 4.23 -11.20 0.29
C SER A 388 3.97 -9.98 1.18
N GLN A 389 2.80 -9.89 1.83
CA GLN A 389 2.45 -8.80 2.73
C GLN A 389 3.20 -8.89 4.08
N VAL A 390 3.41 -10.09 4.59
CA VAL A 390 4.27 -10.31 5.77
C VAL A 390 5.71 -9.87 5.47
N PHE A 391 6.22 -10.18 4.28
CA PHE A 391 7.53 -9.71 3.84
C PHE A 391 7.62 -8.18 3.82
N LEU A 392 6.57 -7.47 3.39
CA LEU A 392 6.52 -6.01 3.46
C LEU A 392 6.66 -5.50 4.90
N SER A 393 6.04 -6.18 5.88
CA SER A 393 6.20 -5.83 7.30
C SER A 393 7.66 -5.93 7.75
N ILE A 394 8.37 -6.98 7.32
CA ILE A 394 9.80 -7.16 7.61
C ILE A 394 10.66 -6.04 6.99
N ALA A 395 10.27 -5.54 5.84
CA ALA A 395 10.98 -4.45 5.15
C ALA A 395 10.72 -3.05 5.78
N LEU A 396 9.65 -2.88 6.56
CA LEU A 396 9.25 -1.58 7.12
C LEU A 396 10.34 -0.87 7.94
N PRO A 397 11.06 -1.50 8.89
CA PRO A 397 12.07 -0.81 9.68
C PRO A 397 13.15 -0.13 8.84
N PHE A 398 13.51 -0.71 7.70
CA PHE A 398 14.54 -0.17 6.78
C PHE A 398 14.09 1.11 6.06
N CYS A 399 12.79 1.36 5.96
CA CYS A 399 12.22 2.58 5.44
C CYS A 399 11.94 3.59 6.58
N LEU A 400 11.42 3.11 7.71
CA LEU A 400 10.96 3.94 8.82
C LEU A 400 12.12 4.58 9.60
N ILE A 401 13.23 3.86 9.81
CA ILE A 401 14.39 4.39 10.54
C ILE A 401 14.99 5.61 9.82
N PRO A 402 15.31 5.58 8.52
CA PRO A 402 15.78 6.77 7.80
C PRO A 402 14.77 7.92 7.83
N LEU A 403 13.48 7.64 7.64
CA LEU A 403 12.41 8.63 7.70
C LEU A 403 12.42 9.34 9.07
N GLN A 404 12.46 8.56 10.15
CA GLN A 404 12.45 9.08 11.52
C GLN A 404 13.70 9.92 11.82
N LEU A 405 14.89 9.43 11.44
CA LEU A 405 16.15 10.16 11.63
C LEU A 405 16.14 11.50 10.88
N ALA A 406 15.71 11.48 9.61
CA ALA A 406 15.64 12.68 8.79
C ALA A 406 14.66 13.72 9.34
N THR A 407 13.42 13.28 9.66
CA THR A 407 12.36 14.20 10.10
C THR A 407 12.57 14.71 11.54
N SER A 408 13.40 14.05 12.35
CA SER A 408 13.80 14.52 13.68
C SER A 408 14.93 15.56 13.65
N ASN A 409 15.65 15.67 12.54
CA ASN A 409 16.80 16.55 12.43
C ASN A 409 16.38 18.00 12.19
N LYS A 410 16.65 18.88 13.18
CA LYS A 410 16.30 20.31 13.12
C LYS A 410 17.05 21.07 12.03
N ASP A 411 18.34 20.75 11.83
CA ASP A 411 19.16 21.45 10.85
C ASP A 411 18.72 21.18 9.42
N LEU A 412 18.13 19.99 9.19
CA LEU A 412 17.61 19.58 7.90
C LEU A 412 16.19 20.10 7.65
N MET A 413 15.32 19.90 8.63
CA MET A 413 13.89 20.18 8.49
C MET A 413 13.51 21.62 8.81
N GLY A 414 14.42 22.38 9.43
CA GLY A 414 14.13 23.74 9.89
C GLY A 414 12.92 23.77 10.82
N PRO A 415 11.92 24.64 10.57
CA PRO A 415 10.73 24.75 11.43
C PRO A 415 9.77 23.54 11.31
N PHE A 416 9.99 22.63 10.37
CA PHE A 416 9.12 21.50 10.07
C PHE A 416 9.58 20.17 10.71
N TYR A 417 10.56 20.18 11.61
CA TYR A 417 11.01 18.99 12.31
C TYR A 417 9.91 18.35 13.19
N ASN A 418 10.08 17.09 13.52
CA ASN A 418 9.11 16.36 14.33
C ASN A 418 8.93 16.97 15.72
N LYS A 419 7.69 17.12 16.16
CA LYS A 419 7.38 17.39 17.56
C LYS A 419 7.74 16.19 18.44
N THR A 420 8.02 16.42 19.73
CA THR A 420 8.44 15.36 20.65
C THR A 420 7.50 14.16 20.70
N TRP A 421 6.19 14.40 20.72
CA TRP A 421 5.20 13.32 20.72
C TRP A 421 5.24 12.47 19.43
N VAL A 422 5.50 13.09 18.26
CA VAL A 422 5.67 12.37 16.99
C VAL A 422 6.89 11.46 17.06
N ASN A 423 8.01 11.97 17.62
CA ASN A 423 9.22 11.18 17.81
C ASN A 423 8.99 9.98 18.73
N ILE A 424 8.27 10.17 19.84
CA ILE A 424 7.97 9.09 20.79
C ILE A 424 7.14 8.01 20.08
N ILE A 425 6.02 8.40 19.45
CA ILE A 425 5.11 7.44 18.82
C ILE A 425 5.82 6.70 17.67
N SER A 426 6.52 7.41 16.79
CA SER A 426 7.17 6.76 15.65
C SER A 426 8.32 5.83 16.05
N TRP A 427 9.14 6.18 17.06
CA TRP A 427 10.13 5.25 17.59
C TRP A 427 9.49 4.03 18.26
N THR A 428 8.41 4.23 19.02
CA THR A 428 7.64 3.13 19.62
C THR A 428 7.12 2.17 18.56
N LEU A 429 6.53 2.71 17.47
CA LEU A 429 6.07 1.90 16.34
C LEU A 429 7.23 1.10 15.70
N ILE A 430 8.35 1.76 15.41
CA ILE A 430 9.53 1.11 14.79
C ILE A 430 10.02 -0.03 15.68
N ILE A 431 10.14 0.19 16.98
CA ILE A 431 10.63 -0.81 17.93
C ILE A 431 9.66 -2.00 18.03
N ILE A 432 8.36 -1.72 18.20
CA ILE A 432 7.33 -2.77 18.30
C ILE A 432 7.33 -3.62 17.02
N LEU A 433 7.27 -2.99 15.85
CA LEU A 433 7.27 -3.70 14.57
C LEU A 433 8.54 -4.53 14.39
N SER A 434 9.71 -4.00 14.75
CA SER A 434 10.97 -4.74 14.65
C SER A 434 10.97 -5.96 15.56
N ILE A 435 10.51 -5.84 16.81
CA ILE A 435 10.42 -6.94 17.76
C ILE A 435 9.45 -8.02 17.27
N LEU A 436 8.26 -7.63 16.82
CA LEU A 436 7.24 -8.58 16.34
C LEU A 436 7.70 -9.31 15.08
N ASN A 437 8.36 -8.63 14.15
CA ASN A 437 8.93 -9.26 12.95
C ASN A 437 10.05 -10.25 13.29
N VAL A 438 10.96 -9.90 14.21
CA VAL A 438 12.01 -10.81 14.68
C VAL A 438 11.40 -12.02 15.39
N TYR A 439 10.41 -11.81 16.24
CA TYR A 439 9.68 -12.87 16.91
C TYR A 439 9.04 -13.84 15.91
N LEU A 440 8.33 -13.33 14.89
CA LEU A 440 7.73 -14.15 13.85
C LEU A 440 8.77 -14.96 13.07
N ILE A 441 9.90 -14.34 12.69
CA ILE A 441 10.99 -15.02 11.99
C ILE A 441 11.52 -16.19 12.82
N VAL A 442 11.79 -15.97 14.12
CA VAL A 442 12.31 -17.01 15.02
C VAL A 442 11.30 -18.16 15.14
N GLN A 443 10.02 -17.86 15.31
CA GLN A 443 8.97 -18.88 15.40
C GLN A 443 8.88 -19.71 14.12
N THR A 444 8.87 -19.06 12.95
CA THR A 444 8.82 -19.76 11.66
C THR A 444 10.03 -20.70 11.47
N PHE A 445 11.23 -20.27 11.89
CA PHE A 445 12.41 -21.13 11.84
C PHE A 445 12.31 -22.33 12.80
N GLN A 446 11.72 -22.16 13.98
CA GLN A 446 11.51 -23.26 14.93
C GLN A 446 10.52 -24.30 14.40
N GLU A 447 9.43 -23.85 13.78
CA GLU A 447 8.43 -24.74 13.15
C GLU A 447 9.01 -25.52 11.94
N LEU A 448 9.98 -24.96 11.22
CA LEU A 448 10.65 -25.66 10.11
C LEU A 448 11.69 -26.71 10.57
N GLN A 449 12.14 -26.65 11.82
CA GLN A 449 13.15 -27.56 12.37
C GLN A 449 12.56 -28.71 13.21
N GLY A 450 11.29 -28.59 13.61
CA GLY A 450 10.55 -29.62 14.36
C GLY A 450 9.68 -30.46 13.46
#